data_d7341712adb0cf0502e5a0441e10fc9e
#
_entry.id   d7341712adb0cf0502e5a0441e10fc9e
#
_cell.length_a   1.000
_cell.length_b   1.000
_cell.length_c   1.000
_cell.angle_alpha   90.00
_cell.angle_beta   90.00
_cell.angle_gamma   90.00
#
_symmetry.space_group_name_H-M   'P 1'
#
loop_
_entity.id
_entity.type
_entity.pdbx_description
1 polymer ?
#
loop_
_entity_poly.entity_id
_entity_poly.type
_entity_poly.pdbx_seq_one_letter_code
_entity_poly.pdbx_strand_id
1 'polypeptide(L)'
;ASMHPNSAINLNAFGEYTQNFKDILDTRIAIKRGEYDRARHLFGGRLAPYLEDESTAKDLAQALKIAINSVYGLTSANFDNPFRDVRNKNNIVALRGALFMRTLQDEVQARGFKVAHIKTDSIKIPDATPEIIEFVMEFATQYGYEFEHEATYDRMCLVNDAVYIAKYADANVCEKLYGYIPGDNKKKGGQW
;
A
#
# COMPACT_ATOMS: atom_id res chain seq x y z
N ALA A 1 2.51 -1.25 -2.79
CA ALA A 1 3.77 -0.65 -3.25
C ALA A 1 4.73 -1.71 -3.81
N SER A 2 5.06 -2.77 -3.04
CA SER A 2 6.05 -3.78 -3.44
C SER A 2 5.68 -4.58 -4.71
N MET A 3 4.42 -4.61 -5.08
CA MET A 3 3.92 -5.30 -6.29
C MET A 3 3.72 -4.38 -7.50
N HIS A 4 4.23 -3.15 -7.45
CA HIS A 4 4.16 -2.29 -8.62
C HIS A 4 5.03 -2.85 -9.74
N PRO A 5 4.49 -3.11 -10.95
CA PRO A 5 5.21 -3.81 -12.02
C PRO A 5 6.54 -3.16 -12.41
N ASN A 6 6.61 -1.84 -12.38
CA ASN A 6 7.81 -1.10 -12.77
C ASN A 6 8.90 -1.08 -11.68
N SER A 7 8.56 -1.38 -10.43
CA SER A 7 9.49 -1.29 -9.30
C SER A 7 9.98 -2.62 -8.78
N ALA A 8 9.15 -3.66 -8.81
CA ALA A 8 9.44 -4.90 -8.10
C ALA A 8 9.55 -6.13 -9.01
N ILE A 9 8.91 -6.11 -10.16
CA ILE A 9 8.78 -7.28 -11.03
C ILE A 9 9.25 -6.91 -12.43
N ASN A 10 10.03 -7.81 -13.01
CA ASN A 10 10.35 -7.70 -14.42
C ASN A 10 9.07 -7.89 -15.24
N LEU A 11 8.65 -6.87 -15.95
CA LEU A 11 7.43 -6.90 -16.77
C LEU A 11 7.46 -8.05 -17.80
N ASN A 12 8.62 -8.40 -18.31
CA ASN A 12 8.79 -9.51 -19.26
C ASN A 12 8.45 -10.88 -18.64
N ALA A 13 8.49 -10.99 -17.30
CA ALA A 13 8.13 -12.24 -16.62
C ALA A 13 6.64 -12.55 -16.65
N PHE A 14 5.81 -11.52 -16.82
CA PHE A 14 4.36 -11.69 -16.94
C PHE A 14 3.90 -11.89 -18.39
N GLY A 15 4.75 -11.59 -19.39
CA GLY A 15 4.39 -11.71 -20.79
C GLY A 15 3.08 -10.99 -21.13
N GLU A 16 2.13 -11.72 -21.70
CA GLU A 16 0.81 -11.22 -22.08
C GLU A 16 -0.06 -10.77 -20.87
N TYR A 17 0.21 -11.27 -19.68
CA TYR A 17 -0.55 -10.91 -18.47
C TYR A 17 -0.14 -9.56 -17.87
N THR A 18 0.97 -8.97 -18.34
CA THR A 18 1.48 -7.71 -17.79
C THR A 18 0.45 -6.59 -17.88
N GLN A 19 -0.19 -6.42 -19.05
CA GLN A 19 -1.18 -5.37 -19.24
C GLN A 19 -2.41 -5.60 -18.38
N ASN A 20 -2.92 -6.83 -18.33
CA ASN A 20 -4.06 -7.19 -17.49
C ASN A 20 -3.77 -6.90 -16.00
N PHE A 21 -2.57 -7.20 -15.52
CA PHE A 21 -2.19 -6.91 -14.14
C PHE A 21 -2.16 -5.40 -13.86
N LYS A 22 -1.60 -4.60 -14.79
CA LYS A 22 -1.60 -3.14 -14.68
C LYS A 22 -3.01 -2.57 -14.67
N ASP A 23 -3.87 -3.02 -15.57
CA ASP A 23 -5.26 -2.57 -15.66
C ASP A 23 -6.03 -2.86 -14.36
N ILE A 24 -5.85 -4.04 -13.79
CA ILE A 24 -6.46 -4.42 -12.50
C ILE A 24 -5.94 -3.52 -11.36
N LEU A 25 -4.64 -3.27 -11.32
CA LEU A 25 -4.02 -2.40 -10.31
C LEU A 25 -4.53 -0.96 -10.45
N ASP A 26 -4.50 -0.41 -11.67
CA ASP A 26 -4.90 0.96 -11.95
C ASP A 26 -6.39 1.17 -11.69
N THR A 27 -7.24 0.19 -12.04
CA THR A 27 -8.67 0.22 -11.74
C THR A 27 -8.91 0.27 -10.24
N ARG A 28 -8.22 -0.57 -9.46
CA ARG A 28 -8.35 -0.55 -8.00
C ARG A 28 -7.91 0.80 -7.41
N ILE A 29 -6.81 1.36 -7.89
CA ILE A 29 -6.31 2.66 -7.43
C ILE A 29 -7.33 3.76 -7.75
N ALA A 30 -7.88 3.78 -8.96
CA ALA A 30 -8.89 4.73 -9.37
C ALA A 30 -10.14 4.66 -8.47
N ILE A 31 -10.64 3.45 -8.17
CA ILE A 31 -11.78 3.28 -7.26
C ILE A 31 -11.45 3.80 -5.85
N LYS A 32 -10.28 3.46 -5.31
CA LYS A 32 -9.85 3.92 -3.97
C LYS A 32 -9.79 5.45 -3.88
N ARG A 33 -9.44 6.12 -4.98
CA ARG A 33 -9.36 7.58 -5.08
C ARG A 33 -10.70 8.26 -5.39
N GLY A 34 -11.76 7.50 -5.61
CA GLY A 34 -13.06 8.03 -6.04
C GLY A 34 -13.10 8.46 -7.51
N GLU A 35 -12.11 8.09 -8.32
CA GLU A 35 -11.99 8.39 -9.74
C GLU A 35 -12.84 7.39 -10.57
N TYR A 36 -14.15 7.29 -10.27
CA TYR A 36 -15.02 6.28 -10.87
C TYR A 36 -15.12 6.39 -12.40
N ASP A 37 -15.14 7.60 -12.93
CA ASP A 37 -15.19 7.81 -14.38
C ASP A 37 -13.95 7.26 -15.08
N ARG A 38 -12.77 7.46 -14.50
CA ARG A 38 -11.54 6.85 -14.98
C ARG A 38 -11.60 5.33 -14.87
N ALA A 39 -12.03 4.81 -13.73
CA ALA A 39 -12.13 3.37 -13.49
C ALA A 39 -13.01 2.65 -14.52
N ARG A 40 -14.13 3.29 -14.96
CA ARG A 40 -15.04 2.74 -15.96
C ARG A 40 -14.41 2.49 -17.33
N HIS A 41 -13.37 3.24 -17.67
CA HIS A 41 -12.68 3.13 -18.96
C HIS A 41 -11.48 2.20 -18.93
N LEU A 42 -10.96 1.89 -17.74
CA LEU A 42 -9.83 0.96 -17.59
C LEU A 42 -10.26 -0.48 -17.89
N PHE A 43 -9.28 -1.33 -18.19
CA PHE A 43 -9.48 -2.73 -18.55
C PHE A 43 -10.50 -2.92 -19.69
N GLY A 44 -10.48 -1.99 -20.67
CA GLY A 44 -11.38 -2.01 -21.81
C GLY A 44 -12.85 -1.88 -21.45
N GLY A 45 -13.17 -1.23 -20.32
CA GLY A 45 -14.54 -1.03 -19.84
C GLY A 45 -15.21 -2.27 -19.24
N ARG A 46 -14.51 -3.40 -19.13
CA ARG A 46 -15.09 -4.67 -18.67
C ARG A 46 -15.65 -4.62 -17.25
N LEU A 47 -15.12 -3.73 -16.42
CA LEU A 47 -15.53 -3.58 -15.02
C LEU A 47 -16.56 -2.47 -14.80
N ALA A 48 -16.96 -1.72 -15.84
CA ALA A 48 -17.91 -0.63 -15.75
C ALA A 48 -19.25 -1.01 -15.08
N PRO A 49 -19.86 -2.19 -15.34
CA PRO A 49 -21.12 -2.58 -14.69
C PRO A 49 -21.04 -2.67 -13.15
N TYR A 50 -19.85 -2.89 -12.60
CA TYR A 50 -19.63 -2.98 -11.15
C TYR A 50 -19.31 -1.63 -10.50
N LEU A 51 -19.38 -0.53 -11.27
CA LEU A 51 -19.05 0.83 -10.82
C LEU A 51 -20.30 1.74 -10.88
N GLU A 52 -21.50 1.16 -10.92
CA GLU A 52 -22.75 1.91 -10.98
C GLU A 52 -23.12 2.53 -9.63
N ASP A 53 -22.79 1.85 -8.54
CA ASP A 53 -22.98 2.32 -7.18
C ASP A 53 -21.72 2.17 -6.32
N GLU A 54 -21.63 2.96 -5.24
CA GLU A 54 -20.45 3.02 -4.38
C GLU A 54 -20.20 1.71 -3.61
N SER A 55 -21.26 0.99 -3.23
CA SER A 55 -21.12 -0.27 -2.49
C SER A 55 -20.48 -1.33 -3.38
N THR A 56 -21.03 -1.54 -4.57
CA THR A 56 -20.52 -2.48 -5.56
C THR A 56 -19.10 -2.12 -5.99
N ALA A 57 -18.79 -0.83 -6.13
CA ALA A 57 -17.43 -0.38 -6.43
C ALA A 57 -16.42 -0.73 -5.31
N LYS A 58 -16.82 -0.60 -4.03
CA LYS A 58 -15.99 -1.00 -2.90
C LYS A 58 -15.74 -2.52 -2.87
N ASP A 59 -16.76 -3.32 -3.13
CA ASP A 59 -16.64 -4.77 -3.21
C ASP A 59 -15.73 -5.18 -4.37
N LEU A 60 -15.86 -4.53 -5.52
CA LEU A 60 -14.96 -4.72 -6.65
C LEU A 60 -13.52 -4.39 -6.26
N ALA A 61 -13.26 -3.25 -5.62
CA ALA A 61 -11.92 -2.87 -5.18
C ALA A 61 -11.32 -3.90 -4.21
N GLN A 62 -12.13 -4.52 -3.36
CA GLN A 62 -11.69 -5.61 -2.48
C GLN A 62 -11.36 -6.88 -3.26
N ALA A 63 -12.19 -7.27 -4.23
CA ALA A 63 -11.92 -8.41 -5.10
C ALA A 63 -10.63 -8.22 -5.91
N LEU A 64 -10.42 -7.03 -6.48
CA LEU A 64 -9.19 -6.68 -7.20
C LEU A 64 -7.96 -6.72 -6.28
N LYS A 65 -8.08 -6.30 -5.02
CA LYS A 65 -7.00 -6.42 -4.02
C LYS A 65 -6.61 -7.88 -3.79
N ILE A 66 -7.59 -8.78 -3.70
CA ILE A 66 -7.34 -10.20 -3.53
C ILE A 66 -6.61 -10.76 -4.76
N ALA A 67 -7.07 -10.42 -5.96
CA ALA A 67 -6.43 -10.84 -7.20
C ALA A 67 -4.96 -10.38 -7.29
N ILE A 68 -4.68 -9.10 -6.99
CA ILE A 68 -3.31 -8.55 -6.97
C ILE A 68 -2.43 -9.28 -5.95
N ASN A 69 -2.93 -9.54 -4.75
CA ASN A 69 -2.18 -10.27 -3.71
C ASN A 69 -1.96 -11.74 -4.08
N SER A 70 -2.90 -12.36 -4.79
CA SER A 70 -2.74 -13.73 -5.29
C SER A 70 -1.62 -13.83 -6.31
N VAL A 71 -1.49 -12.86 -7.21
CA VAL A 71 -0.36 -12.79 -8.15
C VAL A 71 0.97 -12.71 -7.39
N TYR A 72 1.06 -11.90 -6.33
CA TYR A 72 2.25 -11.87 -5.46
C TYR A 72 2.60 -13.25 -4.91
N GLY A 73 1.62 -13.98 -4.38
CA GLY A 73 1.82 -15.35 -3.90
C GLY A 73 2.29 -16.30 -5.01
N LEU A 74 1.74 -16.18 -6.21
CA LEU A 74 2.08 -17.01 -7.35
C LEU A 74 3.50 -16.78 -7.87
N THR A 75 4.04 -15.56 -7.76
CA THR A 75 5.43 -15.26 -8.18
C THR A 75 6.48 -16.05 -7.41
N SER A 76 6.18 -16.46 -6.18
CA SER A 76 7.07 -17.21 -5.29
C SER A 76 6.59 -18.64 -5.00
N ALA A 77 5.52 -19.09 -5.63
CA ALA A 77 4.97 -20.43 -5.43
C ALA A 77 5.94 -21.53 -5.89
N ASN A 78 5.90 -22.70 -5.21
CA ASN A 78 6.75 -23.85 -5.52
C ASN A 78 6.22 -24.73 -6.67
N PHE A 79 5.08 -24.38 -7.24
CA PHE A 79 4.47 -25.08 -8.38
C PHE A 79 4.50 -24.20 -9.64
N ASP A 80 4.45 -24.83 -10.80
CA ASP A 80 4.46 -24.14 -12.08
C ASP A 80 3.17 -23.35 -12.29
N ASN A 81 3.31 -22.08 -12.63
CA ASN A 81 2.23 -21.18 -12.96
C ASN A 81 2.74 -20.02 -13.84
N PRO A 82 1.85 -19.30 -14.57
CA PRO A 82 2.25 -18.26 -15.50
C PRO A 82 3.01 -17.06 -14.88
N PHE A 83 2.88 -16.85 -13.58
CA PHE A 83 3.48 -15.72 -12.86
C PHE A 83 4.81 -16.09 -12.19
N ARG A 84 5.16 -17.37 -12.19
CA ARG A 84 6.41 -17.83 -11.58
C ARG A 84 7.59 -17.41 -12.44
N ASP A 85 8.49 -16.61 -11.87
CA ASP A 85 9.79 -16.33 -12.45
C ASP A 85 10.86 -17.14 -11.72
N VAL A 86 11.57 -18.00 -12.44
CA VAL A 86 12.67 -18.82 -11.89
C VAL A 86 13.80 -17.97 -11.31
N ARG A 87 13.88 -16.70 -11.70
CA ARG A 87 14.80 -15.72 -11.13
C ARG A 87 14.33 -15.14 -9.81
N ASN A 88 13.04 -15.27 -9.49
CA ASN A 88 12.45 -14.83 -8.24
C ASN A 88 12.74 -15.83 -7.11
N LYS A 89 14.00 -16.16 -6.97
CA LYS A 89 14.47 -16.91 -5.80
C LYS A 89 14.54 -15.98 -4.61
N ASN A 90 14.20 -16.49 -3.41
CA ASN A 90 14.26 -15.74 -2.16
C ASN A 90 13.31 -14.53 -2.07
N ASN A 91 12.19 -14.57 -2.81
CA ASN A 91 11.17 -13.51 -2.73
C ASN A 91 11.73 -12.11 -3.02
N ILE A 92 12.19 -11.89 -4.25
CA ILE A 92 12.80 -10.63 -4.68
C ILE A 92 11.92 -9.41 -4.42
N VAL A 93 10.60 -9.56 -4.47
CA VAL A 93 9.63 -8.48 -4.19
C VAL A 93 9.78 -8.00 -2.75
N ALA A 94 9.84 -8.93 -1.79
CA ALA A 94 10.02 -8.60 -0.37
C ALA A 94 11.42 -8.03 -0.11
N LEU A 95 12.46 -8.61 -0.71
CA LEU A 95 13.85 -8.12 -0.56
C LEU A 95 14.00 -6.70 -1.10
N ARG A 96 13.42 -6.40 -2.28
CA ARG A 96 13.44 -5.07 -2.85
C ARG A 96 12.68 -4.06 -1.97
N GLY A 97 11.52 -4.44 -1.45
CA GLY A 97 10.77 -3.61 -0.51
C GLY A 97 11.56 -3.34 0.78
N ALA A 98 12.18 -4.36 1.35
CA ALA A 98 13.01 -4.22 2.55
C ALA A 98 14.22 -3.31 2.31
N LEU A 99 14.92 -3.48 1.18
CA LEU A 99 16.04 -2.62 0.80
C LEU A 99 15.62 -1.17 0.64
N PHE A 100 14.49 -0.93 -0.06
CA PHE A 100 13.94 0.43 -0.20
C PHE A 100 13.63 1.06 1.16
N MET A 101 12.94 0.33 2.05
CA MET A 101 12.59 0.85 3.37
C MET A 101 13.83 1.11 4.24
N ARG A 102 14.87 0.31 4.09
CA ARG A 102 16.15 0.55 4.76
C ARG A 102 16.84 1.81 4.23
N THR A 103 16.92 1.97 2.91
CA THR A 103 17.48 3.17 2.30
C THR A 103 16.70 4.43 2.70
N LEU A 104 15.37 4.36 2.70
CA LEU A 104 14.52 5.45 3.16
C LEU A 104 14.78 5.81 4.63
N GLN A 105 14.97 4.80 5.49
CA GLN A 105 15.32 5.01 6.90
C GLN A 105 16.64 5.78 7.03
N ASP A 106 17.67 5.34 6.32
CA ASP A 106 19.01 5.95 6.36
C ASP A 106 18.94 7.41 5.87
N GLU A 107 18.16 7.69 4.83
CA GLU A 107 17.96 9.04 4.29
C GLU A 107 17.18 9.97 5.25
N VAL A 108 16.16 9.45 5.93
CA VAL A 108 15.41 10.21 6.95
C VAL A 108 16.31 10.52 8.14
N GLN A 109 17.12 9.55 8.59
CA GLN A 109 18.05 9.74 9.69
C GLN A 109 19.20 10.73 9.34
N ALA A 110 19.70 10.70 8.11
CA ALA A 110 20.71 11.65 7.63
C ALA A 110 20.20 13.10 7.65
N ARG A 111 18.88 13.31 7.58
CA ARG A 111 18.23 14.62 7.73
C ARG A 111 17.92 15.02 9.17
N GLY A 112 18.43 14.24 10.13
CA GLY A 112 18.30 14.54 11.57
C GLY A 112 17.04 14.04 12.23
N PHE A 113 16.17 13.31 11.53
CA PHE A 113 14.93 12.77 12.08
C PHE A 113 15.16 11.37 12.66
N LYS A 114 14.38 11.02 13.69
CA LYS A 114 14.33 9.67 14.23
C LYS A 114 13.28 8.85 13.47
N VAL A 115 13.53 7.56 13.34
CA VAL A 115 12.55 6.60 12.85
C VAL A 115 12.15 5.70 14.01
N ALA A 116 10.90 5.79 14.43
CA ALA A 116 10.40 5.02 15.58
C ALA A 116 10.01 3.59 15.19
N HIS A 117 9.48 3.41 13.98
CA HIS A 117 9.02 2.10 13.53
C HIS A 117 8.94 2.01 12.01
N ILE A 118 9.34 0.86 11.48
CA ILE A 118 9.10 0.46 10.10
C ILE A 118 8.36 -0.87 10.11
N LYS A 119 7.31 -0.96 9.30
CA LYS A 119 6.60 -2.21 9.11
C LYS A 119 6.23 -2.38 7.65
N THR A 120 6.83 -3.36 7.00
CA THR A 120 6.63 -3.72 5.59
C THR A 120 6.77 -2.54 4.63
N ASP A 121 5.78 -1.68 4.54
CA ASP A 121 5.64 -0.56 3.61
C ASP A 121 5.24 0.76 4.30
N SER A 122 5.36 0.82 5.62
CA SER A 122 5.06 2.04 6.39
C SER A 122 6.24 2.46 7.27
N ILE A 123 6.45 3.76 7.41
CA ILE A 123 7.46 4.38 8.27
C ILE A 123 6.78 5.32 9.26
N LYS A 124 7.24 5.33 10.50
CA LYS A 124 6.76 6.22 11.57
C LYS A 124 7.90 7.13 12.01
N ILE A 125 7.73 8.42 11.81
CA ILE A 125 8.72 9.45 12.08
C ILE A 125 8.18 10.35 13.21
N PRO A 126 8.76 10.30 14.41
CA PRO A 126 8.42 11.23 15.48
C PRO A 126 8.75 12.66 15.07
N ASP A 127 7.93 13.60 15.53
CA ASP A 127 8.09 15.05 15.31
C ASP A 127 8.28 15.40 13.81
N ALA A 128 7.60 14.66 12.93
CA ALA A 128 7.71 14.85 11.50
C ALA A 128 7.21 16.24 11.09
N THR A 129 8.04 16.98 10.37
CA THR A 129 7.67 18.27 9.76
C THR A 129 7.06 18.06 8.38
N PRO A 130 6.33 19.04 7.82
CA PRO A 130 5.82 18.96 6.45
C PRO A 130 6.93 18.64 5.43
N GLU A 131 8.13 19.19 5.59
CA GLU A 131 9.25 19.01 4.69
C GLU A 131 9.75 17.56 4.67
N ILE A 132 9.81 16.87 5.82
CA ILE A 132 10.22 15.46 5.85
C ILE A 132 9.13 14.54 5.30
N ILE A 133 7.86 14.90 5.48
CA ILE A 133 6.73 14.16 4.90
C ILE A 133 6.79 14.26 3.37
N GLU A 134 6.97 15.46 2.83
CA GLU A 134 7.11 15.68 1.39
C GLU A 134 8.33 14.95 0.83
N PHE A 135 9.49 15.06 1.50
CA PHE A 135 10.69 14.32 1.13
C PHE A 135 10.44 12.80 1.02
N VAL A 136 9.75 12.19 2.00
CA VAL A 136 9.44 10.74 1.98
C VAL A 136 8.60 10.38 0.76
N MET A 137 7.60 11.20 0.42
CA MET A 137 6.75 10.97 -0.76
C MET A 137 7.54 11.11 -2.06
N GLU A 138 8.34 12.17 -2.20
CA GLU A 138 9.18 12.38 -3.39
C GLU A 138 10.25 11.30 -3.55
N PHE A 139 10.93 10.93 -2.47
CA PHE A 139 11.94 9.88 -2.49
C PHE A 139 11.34 8.55 -2.96
N ALA A 140 10.13 8.23 -2.53
CA ALA A 140 9.45 7.02 -2.96
C ALA A 140 9.22 6.99 -4.48
N THR A 141 8.84 8.11 -5.08
CA THR A 141 8.56 8.17 -6.53
C THR A 141 9.78 7.88 -7.40
N GLN A 142 10.99 8.22 -6.93
CA GLN A 142 12.24 7.92 -7.64
C GLN A 142 12.47 6.42 -7.83
N TYR A 143 11.90 5.60 -6.94
CA TYR A 143 11.97 4.14 -6.98
C TYR A 143 10.69 3.48 -7.53
N GLY A 144 9.74 4.28 -8.04
CA GLY A 144 8.46 3.80 -8.57
C GLY A 144 7.45 3.41 -7.48
N TYR A 145 7.61 3.90 -6.25
CA TYR A 145 6.64 3.74 -5.17
C TYR A 145 5.82 5.02 -4.97
N GLU A 146 4.60 4.87 -4.51
CA GLU A 146 3.78 5.98 -4.01
C GLU A 146 3.60 5.83 -2.50
N PHE A 147 3.94 6.86 -1.74
CA PHE A 147 3.65 6.97 -0.32
C PHE A 147 2.53 7.96 -0.10
N GLU A 148 1.68 7.67 0.87
CA GLU A 148 0.62 8.55 1.33
C GLU A 148 0.89 8.90 2.80
N HIS A 149 0.69 10.16 3.18
CA HIS A 149 0.62 10.53 4.59
C HIS A 149 -0.75 10.10 5.12
N GLU A 150 -0.82 8.91 5.68
CA GLU A 150 -2.08 8.28 6.09
C GLU A 150 -2.66 8.91 7.35
N ALA A 151 -1.82 9.21 8.33
CA ALA A 151 -2.25 9.77 9.61
C ALA A 151 -1.10 10.40 10.41
N THR A 152 -1.46 11.35 11.26
CA THR A 152 -0.63 11.85 12.35
C THR A 152 -1.15 11.29 13.68
N TYR A 153 -0.23 10.78 14.51
CA TYR A 153 -0.54 10.29 15.84
C TYR A 153 -0.09 11.29 16.92
N ASP A 154 -0.96 11.56 17.87
CA ASP A 154 -0.65 12.33 19.09
C ASP A 154 0.27 11.51 20.02
N ARG A 155 -0.02 10.20 20.13
CA ARG A 155 0.76 9.25 20.93
C ARG A 155 0.83 7.90 20.24
N MET A 156 1.97 7.23 20.41
CA MET A 156 2.18 5.89 19.90
C MET A 156 2.97 5.06 20.91
N CYS A 157 2.56 3.83 21.14
CA CYS A 157 3.27 2.84 21.93
C CYS A 157 3.47 1.56 21.13
N LEU A 158 4.72 1.15 20.97
CA LEU A 158 5.07 -0.14 20.37
C LEU A 158 4.88 -1.24 21.43
N VAL A 159 4.02 -2.21 21.13
CA VAL A 159 3.82 -3.41 21.95
C VAL A 159 4.86 -4.48 21.58
N ASN A 160 5.11 -4.64 20.30
CA ASN A 160 6.17 -5.48 19.73
C ASN A 160 6.44 -5.03 18.27
N ASP A 161 7.30 -5.73 17.55
CA ASP A 161 7.69 -5.40 16.17
C ASP A 161 6.52 -5.36 15.16
N ALA A 162 5.40 -5.99 15.48
CA ALA A 162 4.25 -6.08 14.59
C ALA A 162 3.04 -5.30 15.07
N VAL A 163 2.97 -4.97 16.36
CA VAL A 163 1.78 -4.40 17.00
C VAL A 163 2.13 -3.10 17.72
N TYR A 164 1.34 -2.09 17.48
CA TYR A 164 1.40 -0.83 18.19
C TYR A 164 -0.01 -0.34 18.56
N ILE A 165 -0.08 0.51 19.56
CA ILE A 165 -1.28 1.25 19.96
C ILE A 165 -1.00 2.70 19.64
N ALA A 166 -1.94 3.39 19.00
CA ALA A 166 -1.79 4.78 18.63
C ALA A 166 -3.07 5.56 18.85
N LYS A 167 -2.91 6.81 19.28
CA LYS A 167 -3.97 7.79 19.35
C LYS A 167 -3.80 8.76 18.19
N TYR A 168 -4.81 8.85 17.31
CA TYR A 168 -4.81 9.81 16.22
C TYR A 168 -4.84 11.24 16.74
N ALA A 169 -4.09 12.14 16.13
CA ALA A 169 -4.15 13.57 16.42
C ALA A 169 -5.50 14.15 15.99
N ASP A 170 -6.08 13.64 14.89
CA ASP A 170 -7.43 13.98 14.44
C ASP A 170 -8.35 12.75 14.56
N ALA A 171 -9.38 12.84 15.40
CA ALA A 171 -10.37 11.78 15.61
C ALA A 171 -11.18 11.45 14.34
N ASN A 172 -11.37 12.41 13.42
CA ASN A 172 -12.08 12.17 12.16
C ASN A 172 -11.34 11.21 11.23
N VAL A 173 -10.00 11.15 11.32
CA VAL A 173 -9.22 10.16 10.59
C VAL A 173 -9.58 8.75 11.02
N CYS A 174 -9.78 8.54 12.32
CA CYS A 174 -10.20 7.25 12.85
C CYS A 174 -11.59 6.86 12.35
N GLU A 175 -12.54 7.81 12.34
CA GLU A 175 -13.88 7.59 11.81
C GLU A 175 -13.83 7.20 10.32
N LYS A 176 -13.04 7.92 9.52
CA LYS A 176 -12.88 7.64 8.10
C LYS A 176 -12.28 6.25 7.84
N LEU A 177 -11.30 5.83 8.63
CA LEU A 177 -10.58 4.55 8.42
C LEU A 177 -11.33 3.35 9.00
N TYR A 178 -12.03 3.52 10.12
CA TYR A 178 -12.59 2.42 10.91
C TYR A 178 -14.09 2.52 11.18
N GLY A 179 -14.72 3.64 10.81
CA GLY A 179 -16.15 3.86 10.95
C GLY A 179 -16.60 4.12 12.39
N TYR A 180 -15.72 4.63 13.26
CA TYR A 180 -16.07 5.06 14.62
C TYR A 180 -15.13 6.16 15.13
N ILE A 181 -15.62 6.97 16.08
CA ILE A 181 -14.85 7.97 16.80
C ILE A 181 -14.32 7.36 18.11
N PRO A 182 -13.02 7.50 18.45
CA PRO A 182 -12.49 7.03 19.73
C PRO A 182 -13.21 7.66 20.91
N GLY A 183 -13.62 6.84 21.86
CA GLY A 183 -14.41 7.27 23.02
C GLY A 183 -15.85 6.78 23.04
N ASP A 184 -16.40 6.34 21.92
CA ASP A 184 -17.79 5.84 21.81
C ASP A 184 -17.98 4.38 22.31
N ASN A 185 -17.17 3.90 23.23
CA ASN A 185 -17.23 2.53 23.79
C ASN A 185 -17.27 1.39 22.76
N LYS A 186 -17.02 1.66 21.49
CA LYS A 186 -16.95 0.65 20.43
C LYS A 186 -15.52 0.12 20.32
N LYS A 187 -15.33 -1.08 20.82
CA LYS A 187 -14.04 -1.78 20.69
C LYS A 187 -13.78 -2.17 19.26
N LYS A 188 -12.91 -1.46 18.57
CA LYS A 188 -12.25 -1.96 17.37
C LYS A 188 -10.76 -1.63 17.43
N GLY A 189 -9.95 -2.69 17.40
CA GLY A 189 -8.58 -2.69 16.98
C GLY A 189 -7.60 -1.75 17.68
N GLY A 190 -7.36 -1.86 18.98
CA GLY A 190 -6.14 -1.35 19.61
C GLY A 190 -5.96 0.18 19.63
N GLN A 191 -7.04 0.94 19.55
CA GLN A 191 -7.06 2.40 19.65
C GLN A 191 -7.66 2.84 21.00
N TRP A 192 -7.20 3.97 21.51
CA TRP A 192 -7.63 4.61 22.74
C TRP A 192 -7.56 6.13 22.65
#